data_7ac099948301fec32927a8d259781095
#
_entry.id   7ac099948301fec32927a8d259781095
#
_cell.length_a   1.000
_cell.length_b   1.000
_cell.length_c   1.000
_cell.angle_alpha   90.00
_cell.angle_beta   90.00
_cell.angle_gamma   90.00
#
_symmetry.space_group_name_H-M   'P 1'
#
loop_
_entity.id
_entity.type
_entity.pdbx_description
1 polymer ?
#
loop_
_entity_poly.entity_id
_entity_poly.type
_entity_poly.pdbx_seq_one_letter_code
_entity_poly.pdbx_strand_id
1 'polypeptide(L)'
;MKPAPGRLFRLENRMNARNIERFGTTRRYSDVVAHGSTVYLVEVPQTLSADIAGQTREVLASIDRLLAQAGSDKSRLLMVTIYLTDMRDYAAMNEVWDEWVPEGTAPVRACIEAKLANPGYRVEMVVTAAR
;
A
#
# COMPACT_ATOMS: atom_id res chain seq x y z
N MET A 1 -23.95 -25.00 -26.52
CA MET A 1 -24.49 -25.00 -25.17
C MET A 1 -23.75 -24.02 -24.28
N LYS A 2 -24.46 -23.12 -23.65
CA LYS A 2 -23.82 -22.14 -22.78
C LYS A 2 -23.44 -22.78 -21.45
N PRO A 3 -22.23 -22.55 -20.91
CA PRO A 3 -21.86 -23.06 -19.59
C PRO A 3 -22.75 -22.43 -18.50
N ALA A 4 -22.93 -23.13 -17.40
CA ALA A 4 -23.64 -22.61 -16.24
C ALA A 4 -22.95 -21.33 -15.71
N PRO A 5 -23.70 -20.28 -15.31
CA PRO A 5 -23.11 -19.03 -14.85
C PRO A 5 -22.03 -19.19 -13.79
N GLY A 6 -22.21 -20.09 -12.82
CA GLY A 6 -21.22 -20.33 -11.78
C GLY A 6 -19.93 -20.99 -12.27
N ARG A 7 -19.99 -21.73 -13.39
CA ARG A 7 -18.80 -22.36 -13.99
C ARG A 7 -17.95 -21.33 -14.72
N LEU A 8 -18.58 -20.40 -15.44
CA LEU A 8 -17.88 -19.31 -16.12
C LEU A 8 -17.18 -18.41 -15.11
N PHE A 9 -17.86 -18.04 -14.05
CA PHE A 9 -17.31 -17.23 -12.95
C PHE A 9 -16.08 -17.90 -12.32
N ARG A 10 -16.11 -19.20 -12.10
CA ARG A 10 -14.97 -19.95 -11.53
C ARG A 10 -13.78 -19.98 -12.48
N LEU A 11 -14.02 -20.09 -13.79
CA LEU A 11 -12.93 -20.04 -14.78
C LEU A 11 -12.28 -18.66 -14.83
N GLU A 12 -13.06 -17.60 -14.81
CA GLU A 12 -12.55 -16.22 -14.77
C GLU A 12 -11.72 -15.98 -13.52
N ASN A 13 -12.18 -16.42 -12.34
CA ASN A 13 -11.42 -16.31 -11.10
C ASN A 13 -10.11 -17.09 -11.15
N ARG A 14 -10.10 -18.29 -11.75
CA ARG A 14 -8.86 -19.06 -11.90
C ARG A 14 -7.88 -18.36 -12.83
N MET A 15 -8.35 -17.75 -13.91
CA MET A 15 -7.50 -17.00 -14.85
C MET A 15 -6.93 -15.76 -14.16
N ASN A 16 -7.76 -15.00 -13.43
CA ASN A 16 -7.34 -13.82 -12.69
C ASN A 16 -6.33 -14.16 -11.58
N ALA A 17 -6.52 -15.29 -10.87
CA ALA A 17 -5.61 -15.72 -9.82
C ALA A 17 -4.21 -16.10 -10.35
N ARG A 18 -4.10 -16.47 -11.64
CA ARG A 18 -2.81 -16.80 -12.29
C ARG A 18 -2.11 -15.60 -12.88
N ASN A 19 -2.86 -14.53 -13.16
CA ASN A 19 -2.32 -13.33 -13.77
C ASN A 19 -1.73 -12.41 -12.71
N ILE A 20 -0.52 -11.97 -12.98
CA ILE A 20 0.12 -10.92 -12.18
C ILE A 20 -0.06 -9.59 -12.92
N GLU A 21 -0.76 -8.66 -12.29
CA GLU A 21 -0.96 -7.32 -12.81
C GLU A 21 0.09 -6.39 -12.22
N ARG A 22 0.72 -5.60 -13.07
CA ARG A 22 1.75 -4.65 -12.65
C ARG A 22 1.41 -3.27 -13.16
N PHE A 23 1.58 -2.26 -12.31
CA PHE A 23 1.32 -0.86 -12.64
C PHE A 23 2.59 -0.04 -12.37
N GLY A 24 2.89 0.88 -13.28
CA GLY A 24 4.04 1.77 -13.13
C GLY A 24 5.38 1.03 -13.09
N THR A 25 5.51 -0.02 -13.89
CA THR A 25 6.70 -0.87 -13.88
C THR A 25 7.88 -0.17 -14.52
N THR A 26 8.99 -0.14 -13.79
CA THR A 26 10.30 0.30 -14.26
C THR A 26 11.23 -0.92 -14.33
N ARG A 27 12.50 -0.68 -14.62
CA ARG A 27 13.49 -1.76 -14.59
C ARG A 27 13.68 -2.34 -13.17
N ARG A 28 13.43 -1.54 -12.13
CA ARG A 28 13.77 -1.91 -10.75
C ARG A 28 12.59 -2.23 -9.87
N TYR A 29 11.40 -1.69 -10.18
CA TYR A 29 10.21 -1.87 -9.34
C TYR A 29 8.93 -1.64 -10.13
N SER A 30 7.81 -2.01 -9.54
CA SER A 30 6.48 -1.59 -9.96
C SER A 30 5.87 -0.76 -8.84
N ASP A 31 5.02 0.20 -9.17
CA ASP A 31 4.29 0.97 -8.16
C ASP A 31 3.33 0.07 -7.39
N VAL A 32 2.64 -0.81 -8.09
CA VAL A 32 1.69 -1.77 -7.52
C VAL A 32 1.83 -3.10 -8.25
N VAL A 33 1.74 -4.18 -7.52
CA VAL A 33 1.58 -5.53 -8.06
C VAL A 33 0.33 -6.14 -7.44
N ALA A 34 -0.55 -6.68 -8.26
CA ALA A 34 -1.73 -7.40 -7.82
C ALA A 34 -1.70 -8.82 -8.36
N HIS A 35 -2.05 -9.78 -7.50
CA HIS A 35 -2.14 -11.19 -7.84
C HIS A 35 -3.36 -11.79 -7.13
N GLY A 36 -4.33 -12.23 -7.91
CA GLY A 36 -5.60 -12.71 -7.37
C GLY A 36 -6.30 -11.60 -6.58
N SER A 37 -6.61 -11.87 -5.33
CA SER A 37 -7.28 -10.92 -4.43
C SER A 37 -6.30 -10.14 -3.53
N THR A 38 -5.00 -10.17 -3.83
CA THR A 38 -3.98 -9.51 -3.00
C THR A 38 -3.24 -8.44 -3.80
N VAL A 39 -3.02 -7.31 -3.16
CA VAL A 39 -2.35 -6.13 -3.70
C VAL A 39 -1.12 -5.83 -2.86
N TYR A 40 0.00 -5.54 -3.51
CA TYR A 40 1.29 -5.20 -2.89
C TYR A 40 1.76 -3.86 -3.42
N LEU A 41 2.17 -2.98 -2.53
CA LEU A 41 2.78 -1.73 -2.93
C LEU A 41 3.75 -1.19 -1.87
N VAL A 42 4.62 -0.30 -2.30
CA VAL A 42 5.57 0.41 -1.44
C VAL A 42 5.51 1.88 -1.83
N GLU A 43 5.46 2.77 -0.86
CA GLU A 43 5.47 4.22 -1.12
C GLU A 43 6.49 4.95 -0.25
N VAL A 44 7.06 5.97 -0.86
CA VAL A 44 7.99 6.93 -0.25
C VAL A 44 7.49 8.34 -0.53
N PRO A 45 7.88 9.33 0.29
CA PRO A 45 7.46 10.71 0.05
C PRO A 45 8.15 11.29 -1.19
N GLN A 46 7.53 12.29 -1.80
CA GLN A 46 8.09 13.04 -2.92
C GLN A 46 8.71 14.37 -2.47
N THR A 47 8.15 14.99 -1.44
CA THR A 47 8.62 16.30 -0.93
C THR A 47 9.60 16.07 0.21
N LEU A 48 10.89 16.06 -0.13
CA LEU A 48 11.95 15.73 0.83
C LEU A 48 12.13 16.81 1.90
N SER A 49 11.72 18.04 1.64
CA SER A 49 11.79 19.16 2.58
C SER A 49 10.62 19.22 3.56
N ALA A 50 9.58 18.41 3.35
CA ALA A 50 8.43 18.36 4.26
C ALA A 50 8.83 17.72 5.60
N ASP A 51 8.14 18.09 6.67
CA ASP A 51 8.30 17.46 7.96
C ASP A 51 7.66 16.06 7.97
N ILE A 52 7.78 15.36 9.09
CA ILE A 52 7.26 13.98 9.18
C ILE A 52 5.74 13.93 8.95
N ALA A 53 4.98 14.89 9.47
CA ALA A 53 3.54 14.92 9.24
C ALA A 53 3.22 15.13 7.76
N GLY A 54 3.90 16.05 7.11
CA GLY A 54 3.74 16.32 5.67
C GLY A 54 4.12 15.13 4.81
N GLN A 55 5.25 14.51 5.07
CA GLN A 55 5.67 13.31 4.34
C GLN A 55 4.71 12.14 4.56
N THR A 56 4.22 11.96 5.77
CA THR A 56 3.25 10.89 6.07
C THR A 56 1.94 11.11 5.31
N ARG A 57 1.40 12.34 5.30
CA ARG A 57 0.18 12.65 4.53
C ARG A 57 0.37 12.37 3.04
N GLU A 58 1.52 12.74 2.51
CA GLU A 58 1.84 12.53 1.10
C GLU A 58 1.92 11.04 0.75
N VAL A 59 2.59 10.25 1.58
CA VAL A 59 2.69 8.79 1.40
C VAL A 59 1.30 8.15 1.48
N LEU A 60 0.47 8.52 2.45
CA LEU A 60 -0.87 7.96 2.60
C LEU A 60 -1.79 8.34 1.45
N ALA A 61 -1.69 9.57 0.93
CA ALA A 61 -2.44 9.99 -0.26
C ALA A 61 -2.04 9.18 -1.50
N SER A 62 -0.75 8.89 -1.65
CA SER A 62 -0.25 8.04 -2.73
C SER A 62 -0.77 6.60 -2.58
N ILE A 63 -0.79 6.07 -1.36
CA ILE A 63 -1.33 4.74 -1.08
C ILE A 63 -2.81 4.67 -1.48
N ASP A 64 -3.62 5.69 -1.13
CA ASP A 64 -5.04 5.76 -1.53
C ASP A 64 -5.18 5.65 -3.05
N ARG A 65 -4.39 6.40 -3.80
CA ARG A 65 -4.44 6.40 -5.27
C ARG A 65 -4.05 5.06 -5.85
N LEU A 66 -2.98 4.46 -5.36
CA LEU A 66 -2.48 3.18 -5.86
C LEU A 66 -3.42 2.01 -5.51
N LEU A 67 -3.99 2.02 -4.32
CA LEU A 67 -5.00 1.02 -3.93
C LEU A 67 -6.22 1.11 -4.86
N ALA A 68 -6.73 2.32 -5.12
CA ALA A 68 -7.86 2.52 -6.02
C ALA A 68 -7.55 1.99 -7.44
N GLN A 69 -6.35 2.23 -7.94
CA GLN A 69 -5.90 1.74 -9.24
C GLN A 69 -5.96 0.21 -9.33
N ALA A 70 -5.67 -0.48 -8.24
CA ALA A 70 -5.67 -1.94 -8.16
C ALA A 70 -7.01 -2.55 -7.72
N GLY A 71 -8.05 -1.72 -7.54
CA GLY A 71 -9.37 -2.20 -7.12
C GLY A 71 -9.53 -2.44 -5.63
N SER A 72 -8.73 -1.76 -4.81
CA SER A 72 -8.78 -1.84 -3.35
C SER A 72 -9.03 -0.45 -2.73
N ASP A 73 -9.00 -0.37 -1.43
CA ASP A 73 -9.09 0.87 -0.67
C ASP A 73 -8.47 0.69 0.73
N LYS A 74 -8.34 1.79 1.46
CA LYS A 74 -7.68 1.81 2.77
C LYS A 74 -8.41 1.03 3.87
N SER A 75 -9.67 0.69 3.69
CA SER A 75 -10.41 -0.16 4.63
C SER A 75 -10.08 -1.65 4.48
N ARG A 76 -9.31 -2.00 3.46
CA ARG A 76 -8.98 -3.39 3.10
C ARG A 76 -7.50 -3.72 3.25
N LEU A 77 -6.79 -2.92 4.01
CA LEU A 77 -5.39 -3.18 4.33
C LEU A 77 -5.26 -4.45 5.16
N LEU A 78 -4.28 -5.29 4.84
CA LEU A 78 -3.97 -6.51 5.57
C LEU A 78 -2.76 -6.30 6.47
N MET A 79 -1.70 -5.73 5.94
CA MET A 79 -0.45 -5.51 6.66
C MET A 79 0.25 -4.25 6.15
N VAL A 80 0.78 -3.46 7.08
CA VAL A 80 1.63 -2.31 6.76
C VAL A 80 2.87 -2.35 7.64
N THR A 81 4.03 -2.27 7.01
CA THR A 81 5.29 -2.02 7.72
C THR A 81 5.68 -0.58 7.45
N ILE A 82 5.84 0.18 8.53
CA ILE A 82 6.25 1.59 8.48
C ILE A 82 7.72 1.65 8.88
N TYR A 83 8.55 2.23 8.01
CA TYR A 83 9.95 2.51 8.30
C TYR A 83 10.10 4.00 8.57
N LEU A 84 10.71 4.35 9.71
CA LEU A 84 11.06 5.71 10.08
C LEU A 84 12.57 5.82 10.15
N THR A 85 13.14 6.92 9.67
CA THR A 85 14.58 7.17 9.81
C THR A 85 14.95 7.62 11.22
N ASP A 86 13.96 8.07 12.00
CA ASP A 86 14.13 8.50 13.38
C ASP A 86 12.87 8.14 14.18
N MET A 87 13.01 7.31 15.19
CA MET A 87 11.87 6.88 16.00
C MET A 87 11.25 8.02 16.83
N ARG A 88 11.92 9.16 16.97
CA ARG A 88 11.32 10.36 17.56
C ARG A 88 10.13 10.89 16.74
N ASP A 89 10.03 10.49 15.47
CA ASP A 89 8.91 10.84 14.59
C ASP A 89 7.67 9.97 14.79
N TYR A 90 7.73 8.96 15.65
CA TYR A 90 6.67 7.96 15.82
C TYR A 90 5.31 8.58 16.19
N ALA A 91 5.29 9.45 17.20
CA ALA A 91 4.05 10.08 17.66
C ALA A 91 3.40 10.96 16.57
N ALA A 92 4.19 11.78 15.88
CA ALA A 92 3.69 12.67 14.83
C ALA A 92 3.19 11.88 13.60
N MET A 93 3.89 10.80 13.25
CA MET A 93 3.43 9.89 12.20
C MET A 93 2.10 9.25 12.58
N ASN A 94 1.98 8.77 13.81
CA ASN A 94 0.75 8.13 14.31
C ASN A 94 -0.46 9.08 14.31
N GLU A 95 -0.29 10.35 14.60
CA GLU A 95 -1.39 11.32 14.54
C GLU A 95 -1.99 11.38 13.13
N VAL A 96 -1.14 11.40 12.10
CA VAL A 96 -1.60 11.40 10.71
C VAL A 96 -2.23 10.07 10.32
N TRP A 97 -1.61 8.97 10.75
CA TRP A 97 -2.15 7.61 10.54
C TRP A 97 -3.56 7.46 11.15
N ASP A 98 -3.75 7.90 12.38
CA ASP A 98 -5.02 7.77 13.11
C ASP A 98 -6.15 8.51 12.42
N GLU A 99 -5.87 9.66 11.80
CA GLU A 99 -6.85 10.41 11.00
C GLU A 99 -7.19 9.72 9.67
N TRP A 100 -6.24 8.95 9.13
CA TRP A 100 -6.35 8.36 7.79
C TRP A 100 -7.02 6.99 7.79
N VAL A 101 -6.65 6.10 8.71
CA VAL A 101 -7.18 4.72 8.74
C VAL A 101 -8.62 4.74 9.26
N PRO A 102 -9.59 4.14 8.52
CA PRO A 102 -10.97 4.05 9.04
C PRO A 102 -11.04 3.24 10.33
N GLU A 103 -11.79 3.74 11.30
CA GLU A 103 -11.94 3.07 12.58
C GLU A 103 -12.43 1.62 12.40
N GLY A 104 -11.82 0.70 13.12
CA GLY A 104 -12.15 -0.73 13.06
C GLY A 104 -11.52 -1.48 11.91
N THR A 105 -10.72 -0.84 11.06
CA THR A 105 -10.12 -1.46 9.87
C THR A 105 -8.60 -1.49 9.90
N ALA A 106 -7.97 -1.16 11.03
CA ALA A 106 -6.51 -1.11 11.10
C ALA A 106 -5.87 -2.45 10.72
N PRO A 107 -4.84 -2.43 9.87
CA PRO A 107 -4.11 -3.64 9.48
C PRO A 107 -3.21 -4.14 10.60
N VAL A 108 -2.66 -5.34 10.41
CA VAL A 108 -1.46 -5.74 11.14
C VAL A 108 -0.36 -4.74 10.81
N ARG A 109 0.33 -4.20 11.82
CA ARG A 109 1.30 -3.12 11.61
C ARG A 109 2.58 -3.32 12.41
N ALA A 110 3.72 -3.05 11.77
CA ALA A 110 5.01 -2.89 12.43
C ALA A 110 5.57 -1.50 12.12
N CYS A 111 6.32 -0.92 13.04
CA CYS A 111 7.08 0.31 12.83
C CYS A 111 8.53 0.08 13.24
N ILE A 112 9.45 0.33 12.31
CA ILE A 112 10.86 -0.01 12.42
C ILE A 112 11.69 1.22 12.08
N GLU A 113 12.76 1.46 12.84
CA GLU A 113 13.74 2.48 12.49
C GLU A 113 14.76 1.88 11.52
N ALA A 114 15.01 2.57 10.41
CA ALA A 114 15.97 2.13 9.40
C ALA A 114 16.50 3.30 8.60
N LYS A 115 17.68 3.11 7.99
CA LYS A 115 18.17 4.01 6.95
C LYS A 115 17.41 3.70 5.66
N LEU A 116 16.95 4.73 4.96
CA LEU A 116 16.21 4.61 3.73
C LEU A 116 17.09 4.96 2.53
N ALA A 117 16.64 4.63 1.32
CA ALA A 117 17.43 4.79 0.11
C ALA A 117 17.81 6.25 -0.20
N ASN A 118 16.92 7.19 0.14
CA ASN A 118 17.19 8.62 0.01
C ASN A 118 17.29 9.22 1.42
N PRO A 119 18.34 9.97 1.74
CA PRO A 119 18.49 10.56 3.07
C PRO A 119 17.40 11.60 3.42
N GLY A 120 16.65 12.09 2.45
CA GLY A 120 15.52 12.98 2.66
C GLY A 120 14.21 12.27 2.99
N TYR A 121 14.15 10.97 2.83
CA TYR A 121 12.98 10.19 3.26
C TYR A 121 12.98 10.05 4.78
N ARG A 122 11.89 10.49 5.41
CA ARG A 122 11.66 10.29 6.84
C ARG A 122 10.75 9.10 7.12
N VAL A 123 9.99 8.67 6.12
CA VAL A 123 9.03 7.55 6.22
C VAL A 123 8.96 6.78 4.90
N GLU A 124 8.78 5.48 5.02
CA GLU A 124 8.49 4.57 3.90
C GLU A 124 7.47 3.56 4.40
N MET A 125 6.48 3.21 3.58
CA MET A 125 5.46 2.23 3.95
C MET A 125 5.39 1.10 2.94
N VAL A 126 5.42 -0.13 3.45
CA VAL A 126 5.24 -1.37 2.69
C VAL A 126 3.86 -1.91 3.01
N VAL A 127 3.03 -2.10 1.99
CA VAL A 127 1.59 -2.33 2.13
C VAL A 127 1.16 -3.60 1.42
N THR A 128 0.36 -4.40 2.11
CA THR A 128 -0.39 -5.53 1.55
C THR A 128 -1.88 -5.29 1.82
N ALA A 129 -2.71 -5.43 0.79
CA ALA A 129 -4.15 -5.20 0.89
C ALA A 129 -4.93 -6.29 0.17
N ALA A 130 -6.21 -6.43 0.52
CA ALA A 130 -7.16 -7.25 -0.20
C ALA A 130 -7.89 -6.42 -1.27
N ARG A 131 -8.36 -7.09 -2.30
CA ARG A 131 -9.23 -6.48 -3.31
C ARG A 131 -10.39 -7.36 -3.71
#